data_d171bb204467379f1da48593be2b9ba6
#
_entry.id   d171bb204467379f1da48593be2b9ba6
#
_cell.length_a   1.000
_cell.length_b   1.000
_cell.length_c   1.000
_cell.angle_alpha   90.00
_cell.angle_beta   90.00
_cell.angle_gamma   90.00
#
_symmetry.space_group_name_H-M   'P 1'
#
loop_
_entity.id
_entity.type
_entity.pdbx_description
1 polymer ?
#
loop_
_entity_poly.entity_id
_entity_poly.type
_entity_poly.pdbx_seq_one_letter_code
_entity_poly.pdbx_strand_id
1 'polypeptide(L)'
;MLYEDDYVIAVNKPGNLPTHPAGKYFHNTLTMLLWKDIGIQCMPLNRLDRETSGVVILAKSGSFASAFLKYSHTIAKQYYAIVTGNCSFSEITVDMPIGLSSTSSIRKKRYAYEDAHWQAQTHIKVLQHYDTCTLIEATPKTGRTHQIRVHCEHIGHPIIGDTLYCNSNNTFIEYIKNKGALLREFHRCALHAHTYRLYHPFLQKMIAIKAPMPQDMHTFLLRLDKNHGTTNNTTKG
;
A
#
# COMPACT_ATOMS: atom_id res chain seq x y z
N MET A 1 15.18 -10.27 3.45
CA MET A 1 15.13 -10.94 2.13
C MET A 1 13.88 -11.80 2.05
N LEU A 2 13.12 -11.77 0.94
CA LEU A 2 11.93 -12.61 0.70
C LEU A 2 12.18 -13.67 -0.38
N TYR A 3 12.98 -13.32 -1.37
CA TYR A 3 13.39 -14.19 -2.47
C TYR A 3 14.70 -13.69 -3.06
N GLU A 4 15.53 -14.61 -3.53
CA GLU A 4 16.76 -14.30 -4.26
C GLU A 4 17.12 -15.44 -5.21
N ASP A 5 17.59 -15.07 -6.40
CA ASP A 5 18.26 -15.95 -7.37
C ASP A 5 19.39 -15.17 -8.09
N ASP A 6 19.94 -15.74 -9.16
CA ASP A 6 21.03 -15.11 -9.91
C ASP A 6 20.62 -13.80 -10.62
N TYR A 7 19.34 -13.55 -10.78
CA TYR A 7 18.80 -12.47 -11.62
C TYR A 7 18.05 -11.40 -10.86
N VAL A 8 17.42 -11.77 -9.74
CA VAL A 8 16.47 -10.91 -9.04
C VAL A 8 16.57 -11.07 -7.52
N ILE A 9 16.37 -9.95 -6.82
CA ILE A 9 16.20 -9.92 -5.37
C ILE A 9 14.81 -9.37 -5.06
N ALA A 10 14.11 -9.97 -4.11
CA ALA A 10 12.90 -9.41 -3.54
C ALA A 10 13.05 -9.21 -2.03
N VAL A 11 12.64 -8.05 -1.57
CA VAL A 11 12.77 -7.65 -0.16
C VAL A 11 11.44 -7.20 0.41
N ASN A 12 11.30 -7.34 1.73
CA ASN A 12 10.22 -6.70 2.48
C ASN A 12 10.66 -5.29 2.89
N LYS A 13 10.31 -4.28 2.07
CA LYS A 13 10.64 -2.90 2.37
C LYS A 13 9.87 -2.43 3.62
N PRO A 14 10.54 -1.88 4.64
CA PRO A 14 9.83 -1.26 5.77
C PRO A 14 9.06 -0.01 5.33
N GLY A 15 8.07 0.38 6.10
CA GLY A 15 7.45 1.69 5.96
C GLY A 15 8.46 2.82 6.20
N ASN A 16 8.15 4.01 5.72
CA ASN A 16 8.97 5.23 5.87
C ASN A 16 10.35 5.21 5.18
N LEU A 17 10.65 4.19 4.37
CA LEU A 17 11.84 4.10 3.54
C LEU A 17 11.50 4.32 2.07
N PRO A 18 12.08 5.33 1.36
CA PRO A 18 11.92 5.49 -0.07
C PRO A 18 12.53 4.30 -0.83
N THR A 19 11.93 3.92 -1.96
CA THR A 19 12.44 2.81 -2.78
C THR A 19 13.77 3.15 -3.46
N HIS A 20 13.89 4.35 -4.02
CA HIS A 20 15.08 4.81 -4.75
C HIS A 20 15.35 6.31 -4.49
N PRO A 21 16.54 6.82 -4.81
CA PRO A 21 16.84 8.24 -4.66
C PRO A 21 15.86 9.13 -5.40
N ALA A 22 15.28 10.09 -4.68
CA ALA A 22 14.38 11.10 -5.24
C ALA A 22 14.30 12.35 -4.33
N GLY A 23 14.40 13.53 -4.92
CA GLY A 23 14.33 14.80 -4.19
C GLY A 23 15.38 14.90 -3.08
N LYS A 24 14.91 15.13 -1.84
CA LYS A 24 15.81 15.25 -0.66
C LYS A 24 16.33 13.92 -0.11
N TYR A 25 15.83 12.80 -0.60
CA TYR A 25 16.26 11.46 -0.17
C TYR A 25 17.27 10.91 -1.18
N PHE A 26 18.54 10.91 -0.85
CA PHE A 26 19.59 10.37 -1.70
C PHE A 26 20.21 9.11 -1.09
N HIS A 27 20.75 9.19 0.12
CA HIS A 27 21.50 8.11 0.75
C HIS A 27 20.62 7.07 1.44
N ASN A 28 19.54 7.51 2.10
CA ASN A 28 18.65 6.64 2.88
C ASN A 28 17.48 6.15 2.02
N THR A 29 17.76 5.30 1.04
CA THR A 29 16.77 4.64 0.17
C THR A 29 17.06 3.16 0.09
N LEU A 30 16.03 2.36 -0.22
CA LEU A 30 16.18 0.91 -0.29
C LEU A 30 17.32 0.48 -1.23
N THR A 31 17.38 1.06 -2.43
CA THR A 31 18.41 0.70 -3.41
C THR A 31 19.83 1.06 -2.94
N MET A 32 19.99 2.19 -2.25
CA MET A 32 21.30 2.60 -1.72
C MET A 32 21.75 1.74 -0.53
N LEU A 33 20.82 1.36 0.35
CA LEU A 33 21.11 0.45 1.46
C LEU A 33 21.52 -0.93 0.93
N LEU A 34 20.77 -1.48 -0.02
CA LEU A 34 21.11 -2.77 -0.64
C LEU A 34 22.47 -2.74 -1.33
N TRP A 35 22.77 -1.66 -2.07
CA TRP A 35 24.09 -1.51 -2.68
C TRP A 35 25.21 -1.50 -1.63
N LYS A 36 25.01 -0.78 -0.53
CA LYS A 36 25.99 -0.75 0.58
C LYS A 36 26.16 -2.11 1.24
N ASP A 37 25.05 -2.86 1.48
CA ASP A 37 25.04 -4.09 2.25
C ASP A 37 25.52 -5.31 1.44
N ILE A 38 25.14 -5.39 0.15
CA ILE A 38 25.43 -6.54 -0.72
C ILE A 38 26.39 -6.23 -1.88
N GLY A 39 26.80 -4.97 -2.05
CA GLY A 39 27.74 -4.54 -3.10
C GLY A 39 27.17 -4.57 -4.53
N ILE A 40 25.89 -4.86 -4.72
CA ILE A 40 25.26 -4.97 -6.04
C ILE A 40 24.34 -3.77 -6.28
N GLN A 41 24.55 -3.08 -7.41
CA GLN A 41 23.67 -2.02 -7.86
C GLN A 41 22.40 -2.62 -8.50
N CYS A 42 21.35 -2.76 -7.72
CA CYS A 42 20.08 -3.33 -8.16
C CYS A 42 19.14 -2.28 -8.76
N MET A 43 18.37 -2.67 -9.79
CA MET A 43 17.36 -1.84 -10.45
C MET A 43 15.95 -2.22 -9.97
N PRO A 44 15.17 -1.32 -9.37
CA PRO A 44 13.82 -1.65 -8.91
C PRO A 44 12.89 -1.92 -10.12
N LEU A 45 12.24 -3.09 -10.10
CA LEU A 45 11.22 -3.49 -11.09
C LEU A 45 9.83 -3.00 -10.72
N ASN A 46 9.60 -2.75 -9.44
CA ASN A 46 8.44 -2.03 -8.93
C ASN A 46 8.87 -1.00 -7.88
N ARG A 47 7.98 -0.09 -7.60
CA ARG A 47 8.21 0.93 -6.57
C ARG A 47 7.02 1.01 -5.63
N LEU A 48 7.32 1.28 -4.38
CA LEU A 48 6.34 1.61 -3.35
C LEU A 48 6.57 3.05 -2.89
N ASP A 49 5.50 3.69 -2.45
CA ASP A 49 5.60 4.98 -1.77
C ASP A 49 6.46 4.85 -0.52
N ARG A 50 7.02 5.95 -0.04
CA ARG A 50 7.87 5.97 1.15
C ARG A 50 7.20 5.29 2.34
N GLU A 51 5.94 5.61 2.61
CA GLU A 51 5.19 5.13 3.77
C GLU A 51 4.66 3.70 3.59
N THR A 52 4.50 3.23 2.36
CA THR A 52 4.02 1.88 2.04
C THR A 52 5.13 0.85 2.31
N SER A 53 4.80 -0.21 3.03
CA SER A 53 5.69 -1.35 3.27
C SER A 53 5.39 -2.51 2.31
N GLY A 54 6.27 -3.53 2.28
CA GLY A 54 6.03 -4.80 1.59
C GLY A 54 6.95 -5.08 0.42
N VAL A 55 6.50 -5.94 -0.50
CA VAL A 55 7.31 -6.52 -1.56
C VAL A 55 7.86 -5.46 -2.53
N VAL A 56 9.18 -5.36 -2.59
CA VAL A 56 9.91 -4.67 -3.66
C VAL A 56 10.84 -5.67 -4.34
N ILE A 57 10.78 -5.70 -5.67
CA ILE A 57 11.56 -6.58 -6.52
C ILE A 57 12.59 -5.75 -7.26
N LEU A 58 13.83 -6.22 -7.29
CA LEU A 58 14.96 -5.52 -7.89
C LEU A 58 15.71 -6.49 -8.81
N ALA A 59 15.98 -6.06 -10.03
CA ALA A 59 16.83 -6.78 -10.96
C ALA A 59 18.30 -6.60 -10.62
N LYS A 60 19.08 -7.68 -10.70
CA LYS A 60 20.55 -7.67 -10.55
C LYS A 60 21.25 -7.22 -11.83
N SER A 61 20.56 -7.20 -12.98
CA SER A 61 21.13 -6.81 -14.27
C SER A 61 20.10 -6.10 -15.17
N GLY A 62 20.60 -5.26 -16.10
CA GLY A 62 19.76 -4.59 -17.10
C GLY A 62 19.14 -5.56 -18.11
N SER A 63 19.80 -6.68 -18.40
CA SER A 63 19.27 -7.72 -19.29
C SER A 63 18.02 -8.35 -18.71
N PHE A 64 18.02 -8.66 -17.41
CA PHE A 64 16.82 -9.16 -16.73
C PHE A 64 15.71 -8.10 -16.68
N ALA A 65 16.04 -6.85 -16.32
CA ALA A 65 15.06 -5.77 -16.27
C ALA A 65 14.34 -5.58 -17.63
N SER A 66 15.11 -5.60 -18.73
CA SER A 66 14.58 -5.48 -20.09
C SER A 66 13.69 -6.68 -20.48
N ALA A 67 14.11 -7.90 -20.16
CA ALA A 67 13.31 -9.11 -20.39
C ALA A 67 12.02 -9.09 -19.56
N PHE A 68 12.08 -8.70 -18.31
CA PHE A 68 10.93 -8.60 -17.40
C PHE A 68 9.85 -7.64 -17.90
N LEU A 69 10.22 -6.51 -18.50
CA LEU A 69 9.27 -5.53 -19.03
C LEU A 69 8.33 -6.12 -20.09
N LYS A 70 8.80 -7.09 -20.88
CA LYS A 70 7.98 -7.78 -21.90
C LYS A 70 6.81 -8.56 -21.27
N TYR A 71 6.95 -8.98 -20.02
CA TYR A 71 5.95 -9.74 -19.27
C TYR A 71 5.22 -8.91 -18.22
N SER A 72 5.31 -7.58 -18.29
CA SER A 72 4.66 -6.68 -17.32
C SER A 72 3.14 -6.87 -17.22
N HIS A 73 2.49 -7.35 -18.29
CA HIS A 73 1.06 -7.69 -18.34
C HIS A 73 0.68 -8.90 -17.45
N THR A 74 1.64 -9.75 -17.07
CA THR A 74 1.41 -10.93 -16.21
C THR A 74 1.43 -10.59 -14.72
N ILE A 75 1.78 -9.35 -14.37
CA ILE A 75 1.98 -8.94 -12.98
C ILE A 75 0.64 -8.84 -12.26
N ALA A 76 0.51 -9.58 -11.14
CA ALA A 76 -0.57 -9.42 -10.20
C ALA A 76 -0.04 -8.99 -8.83
N LYS A 77 -0.73 -8.04 -8.21
CA LYS A 77 -0.35 -7.44 -6.91
C LYS A 77 -1.53 -7.47 -5.97
N GLN A 78 -1.27 -7.81 -4.71
CA GLN A 78 -2.25 -7.74 -3.65
C GLN A 78 -1.67 -6.94 -2.49
N TYR A 79 -2.46 -6.04 -1.95
CA TYR A 79 -2.10 -5.17 -0.84
C TYR A 79 -3.07 -5.37 0.31
N TYR A 80 -2.58 -5.32 1.52
CA TYR A 80 -3.42 -5.11 2.70
C TYR A 80 -3.45 -3.63 3.03
N ALA A 81 -4.64 -3.14 3.38
CA ALA A 81 -4.81 -1.79 3.90
C ALA A 81 -5.79 -1.79 5.07
N ILE A 82 -5.57 -0.89 6.02
CA ILE A 82 -6.53 -0.60 7.08
C ILE A 82 -7.15 0.74 6.73
N VAL A 83 -8.45 0.72 6.46
CA VAL A 83 -9.21 1.91 6.04
C VAL A 83 -10.15 2.36 7.15
N THR A 84 -10.54 3.63 7.13
CA THR A 84 -11.41 4.24 8.13
C THR A 84 -12.85 3.79 7.97
N GLY A 85 -13.54 3.59 9.09
CA GLY A 85 -14.96 3.24 9.14
C GLY A 85 -15.25 1.81 8.69
N ASN A 86 -16.51 1.43 8.74
CA ASN A 86 -17.02 0.13 8.31
C ASN A 86 -17.48 0.22 6.87
N CYS A 87 -16.85 -0.52 5.97
CA CYS A 87 -17.28 -0.64 4.59
C CYS A 87 -18.63 -1.36 4.53
N SER A 88 -19.62 -0.79 3.82
CA SER A 88 -20.95 -1.37 3.67
C SER A 88 -21.03 -2.48 2.60
N PHE A 89 -19.95 -2.71 1.87
CA PHE A 89 -19.80 -3.72 0.82
C PHE A 89 -18.87 -4.85 1.29
N SER A 90 -19.02 -6.04 0.75
CA SER A 90 -18.07 -7.15 0.93
C SER A 90 -16.91 -7.04 -0.06
N GLU A 91 -17.18 -6.61 -1.28
CA GLU A 91 -16.21 -6.31 -2.32
C GLU A 91 -16.74 -5.24 -3.29
N ILE A 92 -15.83 -4.48 -3.90
CA ILE A 92 -16.14 -3.46 -4.89
C ILE A 92 -15.00 -3.31 -5.89
N THR A 93 -15.32 -2.97 -7.13
CA THR A 93 -14.32 -2.53 -8.11
C THR A 93 -14.46 -1.03 -8.31
N VAL A 94 -13.43 -0.30 -7.90
CA VAL A 94 -13.33 1.14 -8.15
C VAL A 94 -12.66 1.34 -9.51
N ASP A 95 -13.46 1.70 -10.50
CA ASP A 95 -13.02 2.02 -11.86
C ASP A 95 -13.16 3.52 -12.07
N MET A 96 -12.17 4.27 -11.61
CA MET A 96 -12.19 5.72 -11.64
C MET A 96 -10.82 6.24 -12.04
N PRO A 97 -10.73 7.04 -13.12
CA PRO A 97 -9.47 7.63 -13.54
C PRO A 97 -8.85 8.54 -12.47
N ILE A 98 -7.51 8.67 -12.50
CA ILE A 98 -6.75 9.46 -11.54
C ILE A 98 -6.04 10.59 -12.26
N GLY A 99 -6.05 11.78 -11.67
CA GLY A 99 -5.40 12.97 -12.23
C GLY A 99 -4.83 13.92 -11.17
N LEU A 100 -4.28 15.01 -11.64
CA LEU A 100 -3.91 16.17 -10.82
C LEU A 100 -5.11 17.10 -10.69
N SER A 101 -5.30 17.70 -9.54
CA SER A 101 -6.25 18.80 -9.40
C SER A 101 -5.59 20.13 -9.75
N SER A 102 -6.24 20.93 -10.60
CA SER A 102 -5.83 22.30 -10.91
C SER A 102 -6.01 23.26 -9.73
N THR A 103 -6.90 22.92 -8.78
CA THR A 103 -7.26 23.76 -7.63
C THR A 103 -6.50 23.42 -6.35
N SER A 104 -5.77 22.28 -6.33
CA SER A 104 -5.04 21.84 -5.13
C SER A 104 -3.72 22.59 -4.96
N SER A 105 -3.50 23.16 -3.78
CA SER A 105 -2.20 23.70 -3.36
C SER A 105 -1.09 22.63 -3.22
N ILE A 106 -1.47 21.35 -3.16
CA ILE A 106 -0.55 20.24 -2.98
C ILE A 106 -0.27 19.56 -4.32
N ARG A 107 0.80 19.95 -5.00
CA ARG A 107 1.20 19.45 -6.33
C ARG A 107 1.31 17.92 -6.45
N LYS A 108 1.58 17.21 -5.36
CA LYS A 108 1.76 15.74 -5.36
C LYS A 108 0.47 14.98 -5.12
N LYS A 109 -0.59 15.63 -4.62
CA LYS A 109 -1.87 14.98 -4.36
C LYS A 109 -2.55 14.63 -5.69
N ARG A 110 -3.09 13.42 -5.77
CA ARG A 110 -3.89 12.90 -6.87
C ARG A 110 -5.35 12.88 -6.47
N TYR A 111 -6.23 12.86 -7.46
CA TYR A 111 -7.68 12.81 -7.26
C TYR A 111 -8.30 11.85 -8.26
N ALA A 112 -9.37 11.19 -7.85
CA ALA A 112 -10.18 10.32 -8.72
C ALA A 112 -11.38 11.13 -9.23
N TYR A 113 -11.53 11.23 -10.54
CA TYR A 113 -12.64 11.90 -11.20
C TYR A 113 -12.76 11.43 -12.67
N GLU A 114 -13.97 11.54 -13.26
CA GLU A 114 -14.30 10.93 -14.54
C GLU A 114 -13.38 11.36 -15.70
N ASP A 115 -13.07 12.64 -15.82
CA ASP A 115 -12.24 13.21 -16.89
C ASP A 115 -10.74 13.20 -16.57
N ALA A 116 -10.29 12.44 -15.56
CA ALA A 116 -8.88 12.38 -15.20
C ALA A 116 -8.05 11.66 -16.28
N HIS A 117 -6.80 12.10 -16.42
CA HIS A 117 -5.93 11.67 -17.52
C HIS A 117 -5.55 10.17 -17.48
N TRP A 118 -5.40 9.57 -16.29
CA TRP A 118 -4.88 8.20 -16.16
C TRP A 118 -5.97 7.22 -15.76
N GLN A 119 -6.33 6.33 -16.66
CA GLN A 119 -7.22 5.22 -16.33
C GLN A 119 -6.66 4.38 -15.18
N ALA A 120 -7.48 4.09 -14.20
CA ALA A 120 -7.11 3.36 -12.99
C ALA A 120 -8.26 2.49 -12.50
N GLN A 121 -7.94 1.24 -12.17
CA GLN A 121 -8.92 0.28 -11.64
C GLN A 121 -8.33 -0.48 -10.47
N THR A 122 -9.07 -0.57 -9.37
CA THR A 122 -8.69 -1.31 -8.16
C THR A 122 -9.87 -2.15 -7.68
N HIS A 123 -9.67 -3.45 -7.56
CA HIS A 123 -10.60 -4.33 -6.87
C HIS A 123 -10.29 -4.34 -5.38
N ILE A 124 -11.29 -4.13 -4.54
CA ILE A 124 -11.19 -4.05 -3.08
C ILE A 124 -12.12 -5.10 -2.50
N LYS A 125 -11.58 -5.94 -1.60
CA LYS A 125 -12.30 -6.95 -0.85
C LYS A 125 -12.15 -6.70 0.64
N VAL A 126 -13.25 -6.72 1.38
CA VAL A 126 -13.25 -6.64 2.84
C VAL A 126 -12.77 -7.98 3.40
N LEU A 127 -11.80 -7.94 4.31
CA LEU A 127 -11.30 -9.10 5.02
C LEU A 127 -11.89 -9.20 6.43
N GLN A 128 -11.95 -8.06 7.14
CA GLN A 128 -12.46 -8.02 8.51
C GLN A 128 -12.89 -6.60 8.89
N HIS A 129 -14.02 -6.51 9.58
CA HIS A 129 -14.51 -5.28 10.21
C HIS A 129 -14.03 -5.17 11.65
N TYR A 130 -13.73 -3.95 12.07
CA TYR A 130 -13.43 -3.55 13.43
C TYR A 130 -14.36 -2.37 13.80
N ASP A 131 -14.43 -1.96 15.06
CA ASP A 131 -15.34 -0.87 15.50
C ASP A 131 -15.20 0.41 14.68
N THR A 132 -13.99 0.76 14.31
CA THR A 132 -13.67 2.09 13.75
C THR A 132 -13.00 2.02 12.41
N CYS A 133 -12.71 0.82 11.90
CA CYS A 133 -11.98 0.63 10.66
C CYS A 133 -12.26 -0.74 10.06
N THR A 134 -11.80 -0.92 8.82
CA THR A 134 -11.92 -2.17 8.08
C THR A 134 -10.55 -2.57 7.54
N LEU A 135 -10.19 -3.84 7.72
CA LEU A 135 -9.07 -4.46 7.01
C LEU A 135 -9.55 -4.90 5.63
N ILE A 136 -8.87 -4.43 4.59
CA ILE A 136 -9.18 -4.76 3.19
C ILE A 136 -7.98 -5.38 2.47
N GLU A 137 -8.29 -6.18 1.44
CA GLU A 137 -7.35 -6.53 0.39
C GLU A 137 -7.64 -5.68 -0.86
N ALA A 138 -6.63 -5.01 -1.39
CA ALA A 138 -6.72 -4.23 -2.61
C ALA A 138 -5.87 -4.86 -3.72
N THR A 139 -6.49 -5.10 -4.88
CA THR A 139 -5.85 -5.68 -6.08
C THR A 139 -5.90 -4.67 -7.22
N PRO A 140 -4.88 -3.81 -7.39
CA PRO A 140 -4.85 -2.83 -8.46
C PRO A 140 -4.53 -3.50 -9.81
N LYS A 141 -5.38 -3.27 -10.81
CA LYS A 141 -5.17 -3.71 -12.20
C LYS A 141 -4.18 -2.82 -12.96
N THR A 142 -4.05 -1.59 -12.53
CA THR A 142 -3.11 -0.58 -13.03
C THR A 142 -2.09 -0.23 -11.95
N GLY A 143 -1.16 0.68 -12.21
CA GLY A 143 -0.11 1.06 -11.26
C GLY A 143 0.11 2.59 -11.20
N ARG A 144 -0.95 3.38 -11.04
CA ARG A 144 -0.85 4.83 -10.99
C ARG A 144 -0.33 5.30 -9.63
N THR A 145 0.31 6.44 -9.62
CA THR A 145 0.82 7.06 -8.38
C THR A 145 -0.31 7.23 -7.36
N HIS A 146 -0.10 6.70 -6.16
CA HIS A 146 -1.06 6.73 -5.03
C HIS A 146 -2.40 6.02 -5.31
N GLN A 147 -2.51 5.17 -6.32
CA GLN A 147 -3.78 4.64 -6.82
C GLN A 147 -4.70 4.08 -5.72
N ILE A 148 -4.23 3.14 -4.91
CA ILE A 148 -5.04 2.53 -3.84
C ILE A 148 -5.48 3.59 -2.83
N ARG A 149 -4.58 4.51 -2.46
CA ARG A 149 -4.83 5.58 -1.51
C ARG A 149 -5.93 6.53 -1.98
N VAL A 150 -5.86 6.93 -3.26
CA VAL A 150 -6.86 7.79 -3.92
C VAL A 150 -8.20 7.08 -4.05
N HIS A 151 -8.22 5.82 -4.48
CA HIS A 151 -9.45 5.05 -4.62
C HIS A 151 -10.13 4.79 -3.28
N CYS A 152 -9.37 4.51 -2.22
CA CYS A 152 -9.93 4.38 -0.87
C CYS A 152 -10.52 5.71 -0.37
N GLU A 153 -9.85 6.84 -0.60
CA GLU A 153 -10.40 8.18 -0.29
C GLU A 153 -11.66 8.47 -1.09
N HIS A 154 -11.66 8.17 -2.40
CA HIS A 154 -12.80 8.40 -3.30
C HIS A 154 -14.08 7.68 -2.85
N ILE A 155 -13.97 6.45 -2.34
CA ILE A 155 -15.11 5.68 -1.83
C ILE A 155 -15.45 6.02 -0.36
N GLY A 156 -14.86 7.07 0.23
CA GLY A 156 -15.16 7.51 1.59
C GLY A 156 -14.45 6.75 2.71
N HIS A 157 -13.54 5.83 2.38
CA HIS A 157 -12.78 5.01 3.32
C HIS A 157 -11.26 5.24 3.19
N PRO A 158 -10.72 6.44 3.50
CA PRO A 158 -9.30 6.71 3.37
C PRO A 158 -8.46 5.79 4.28
N ILE A 159 -7.23 5.51 3.85
CA ILE A 159 -6.31 4.62 4.58
C ILE A 159 -5.84 5.31 5.86
N ILE A 160 -5.86 4.58 6.98
CA ILE A 160 -5.42 5.08 8.30
C ILE A 160 -3.94 5.50 8.24
N GLY A 161 -3.62 6.61 8.89
CA GLY A 161 -2.27 7.17 8.94
C GLY A 161 -1.79 7.81 7.62
N ASP A 162 -2.62 7.86 6.60
CA ASP A 162 -2.30 8.56 5.36
C ASP A 162 -2.43 10.08 5.53
N THR A 163 -1.29 10.76 5.72
CA THR A 163 -1.25 12.21 5.97
C THR A 163 -1.70 13.06 4.77
N LEU A 164 -1.74 12.47 3.56
CA LEU A 164 -2.09 13.19 2.34
C LEU A 164 -3.59 13.07 2.00
N TYR A 165 -4.22 11.94 2.32
CA TYR A 165 -5.59 11.63 1.93
C TYR A 165 -6.57 11.56 3.10
N CYS A 166 -6.11 11.26 4.31
CA CYS A 166 -6.95 11.09 5.49
C CYS A 166 -7.50 12.42 6.08
N ASN A 167 -6.90 13.55 5.72
CA ASN A 167 -7.22 14.86 6.31
C ASN A 167 -8.20 15.71 5.47
N SER A 168 -8.79 15.16 4.41
CA SER A 168 -9.55 15.94 3.44
C SER A 168 -11.05 16.09 3.73
N ASN A 169 -11.61 15.36 4.71
CA ASN A 169 -13.03 15.45 5.06
C ASN A 169 -13.24 15.88 6.53
N ASN A 170 -13.97 16.99 6.74
CA ASN A 170 -14.35 17.47 8.08
C ASN A 170 -15.09 16.38 8.90
N THR A 171 -15.91 15.55 8.26
CA THR A 171 -16.61 14.42 8.88
C THR A 171 -15.64 13.39 9.47
N PHE A 172 -14.52 13.16 8.82
CA PHE A 172 -13.48 12.26 9.31
C PHE A 172 -12.72 12.88 10.49
N ILE A 173 -12.45 14.18 10.46
CA ILE A 173 -11.82 14.89 11.59
C ILE A 173 -12.71 14.85 12.82
N GLU A 174 -14.02 14.99 12.67
CA GLU A 174 -14.99 14.86 13.78
C GLU A 174 -15.07 13.42 14.31
N TYR A 175 -15.08 12.42 13.42
CA TYR A 175 -15.06 11.02 13.79
C TYR A 175 -13.80 10.64 14.59
N ILE A 176 -12.62 11.10 14.16
CA ILE A 176 -11.37 10.92 14.92
C ILE A 176 -11.39 11.66 16.25
N LYS A 177 -11.96 12.86 16.32
CA LYS A 177 -12.07 13.62 17.58
C LYS A 177 -12.93 12.87 18.62
N ASN A 178 -13.96 12.19 18.17
CA ASN A 178 -14.96 11.58 19.07
C ASN A 178 -14.68 10.11 19.44
N LYS A 179 -13.99 9.33 18.58
CA LYS A 179 -13.69 7.90 18.81
C LYS A 179 -12.26 7.48 18.51
N GLY A 180 -11.40 8.38 18.09
CA GLY A 180 -10.22 8.06 17.31
C GLY A 180 -8.85 8.25 17.96
N ALA A 181 -8.72 8.22 19.30
CA ALA A 181 -7.38 8.31 19.92
C ALA A 181 -6.45 7.22 19.37
N LEU A 182 -6.94 5.98 19.25
CA LEU A 182 -6.18 4.85 18.75
C LEU A 182 -5.76 4.99 17.27
N LEU A 183 -6.60 5.58 16.40
CA LEU A 183 -6.28 5.78 14.99
C LEU A 183 -5.17 6.81 14.77
N ARG A 184 -4.96 7.74 15.72
CA ARG A 184 -3.86 8.72 15.68
C ARG A 184 -2.51 8.11 16.05
N GLU A 185 -2.52 6.94 16.68
CA GLU A 185 -1.28 6.25 17.07
C GLU A 185 -0.59 5.55 15.89
N PHE A 186 -1.26 5.43 14.73
CA PHE A 186 -0.66 4.83 13.55
C PHE A 186 0.06 5.90 12.70
N HIS A 187 1.38 5.89 12.73
CA HIS A 187 2.23 7.00 12.26
C HIS A 187 2.68 6.93 10.79
N ARG A 188 2.07 6.07 9.97
CA ARG A 188 2.33 5.97 8.53
C ARG A 188 1.06 5.55 7.79
N CYS A 189 1.06 5.60 6.47
CA CYS A 189 0.00 5.00 5.66
C CYS A 189 -0.07 3.48 5.94
N ALA A 190 -1.22 2.99 6.45
CA ALA A 190 -1.47 1.58 6.77
C ALA A 190 -1.71 0.76 5.49
N LEU A 191 -0.75 0.82 4.57
CA LEU A 191 -0.74 0.12 3.29
C LEU A 191 0.50 -0.78 3.19
N HIS A 192 0.28 -2.04 2.77
CA HIS A 192 1.31 -3.06 2.70
C HIS A 192 1.18 -3.89 1.42
N ALA A 193 2.22 -3.90 0.59
CA ALA A 193 2.31 -4.74 -0.59
C ALA A 193 2.57 -6.19 -0.16
N HIS A 194 1.48 -6.97 0.02
CA HIS A 194 1.53 -8.31 0.58
C HIS A 194 2.02 -9.36 -0.41
N THR A 195 1.45 -9.38 -1.61
CA THR A 195 1.79 -10.39 -2.63
C THR A 195 2.13 -9.74 -3.95
N TYR A 196 3.18 -10.24 -4.57
CA TYR A 196 3.56 -9.89 -5.93
C TYR A 196 3.78 -11.16 -6.75
N ARG A 197 3.01 -11.36 -7.81
CA ARG A 197 3.15 -12.47 -8.76
C ARG A 197 3.67 -11.94 -10.07
N LEU A 198 4.62 -12.64 -10.65
CA LEU A 198 5.25 -12.27 -11.92
C LEU A 198 5.69 -13.50 -12.69
N TYR A 199 5.79 -13.39 -14.01
CA TYR A 199 6.50 -14.36 -14.83
C TYR A 199 8.00 -14.06 -14.81
N HIS A 200 8.81 -15.05 -14.45
CA HIS A 200 10.27 -14.93 -14.45
C HIS A 200 10.82 -15.32 -15.82
N PRO A 201 11.31 -14.37 -16.65
CA PRO A 201 11.62 -14.62 -18.06
C PRO A 201 12.74 -15.62 -18.29
N PHE A 202 13.73 -15.71 -17.38
CA PHE A 202 14.88 -16.61 -17.54
C PHE A 202 14.63 -18.00 -16.96
N LEU A 203 13.84 -18.11 -15.88
CA LEU A 203 13.41 -19.41 -15.34
C LEU A 203 12.12 -19.94 -16.01
N GLN A 204 11.49 -19.15 -16.88
CA GLN A 204 10.29 -19.49 -17.62
C GLN A 204 9.14 -20.02 -16.74
N LYS A 205 8.94 -19.44 -15.57
CA LYS A 205 7.90 -19.84 -14.61
C LYS A 205 7.27 -18.66 -13.88
N MET A 206 6.06 -18.85 -13.40
CA MET A 206 5.41 -17.91 -12.48
C MET A 206 6.04 -18.00 -11.10
N ILE A 207 6.35 -16.86 -10.50
CA ILE A 207 6.83 -16.73 -9.12
C ILE A 207 5.81 -15.92 -8.33
N ALA A 208 5.54 -16.35 -7.10
CA ALA A 208 4.75 -15.61 -6.13
C ALA A 208 5.60 -15.27 -4.91
N ILE A 209 5.78 -13.99 -4.66
CA ILE A 209 6.56 -13.48 -3.54
C ILE A 209 5.59 -12.84 -2.56
N LYS A 210 5.69 -13.25 -1.27
CA LYS A 210 4.80 -12.78 -0.21
C LYS A 210 5.61 -12.12 0.90
N ALA A 211 5.17 -10.95 1.36
CA ALA A 211 5.64 -10.31 2.58
C ALA A 211 4.58 -10.51 3.68
N PRO A 212 4.96 -10.95 4.88
CA PRO A 212 4.00 -11.05 5.99
C PRO A 212 3.49 -9.65 6.37
N MET A 213 2.28 -9.59 6.93
CA MET A 213 1.74 -8.34 7.48
C MET A 213 2.74 -7.74 8.47
N PRO A 214 3.08 -6.46 8.35
CA PRO A 214 4.07 -5.84 9.24
C PRO A 214 3.54 -5.73 10.67
N GLN A 215 4.46 -5.81 11.63
CA GLN A 215 4.14 -5.90 13.06
C GLN A 215 3.30 -4.70 13.55
N ASP A 216 3.53 -3.50 13.03
CA ASP A 216 2.76 -2.30 13.38
C ASP A 216 1.28 -2.44 13.00
N MET A 217 0.97 -2.92 11.79
CA MET A 217 -0.42 -3.18 11.36
C MET A 217 -1.04 -4.32 12.18
N HIS A 218 -0.32 -5.41 12.38
CA HIS A 218 -0.82 -6.55 13.15
C HIS A 218 -1.12 -6.16 14.61
N THR A 219 -0.19 -5.47 15.27
CA THR A 219 -0.37 -5.00 16.66
C THR A 219 -1.53 -4.02 16.78
N PHE A 220 -1.69 -3.13 15.78
CA PHE A 220 -2.80 -2.19 15.74
C PHE A 220 -4.15 -2.91 15.70
N LEU A 221 -4.31 -3.91 14.82
CA LEU A 221 -5.55 -4.69 14.70
C LEU A 221 -5.84 -5.51 15.97
N LEU A 222 -4.82 -6.12 16.60
CA LEU A 222 -5.00 -6.84 17.87
C LEU A 222 -5.46 -5.96 19.03
N ARG A 223 -5.08 -4.67 19.06
CA ARG A 223 -5.58 -3.72 20.08
C ARG A 223 -7.06 -3.40 19.87
N LEU A 224 -7.51 -3.34 18.62
CA LEU A 224 -8.92 -3.11 18.31
C LEU A 224 -9.79 -4.32 18.71
N ASP A 225 -9.35 -5.54 18.47
CA ASP A 225 -10.07 -6.77 18.88
C ASP A 225 -10.25 -6.87 20.41
N LYS A 226 -9.21 -6.52 21.19
CA LYS A 226 -9.28 -6.57 22.66
C LYS A 226 -10.29 -5.59 23.25
N ASN A 227 -10.50 -4.44 22.62
CA ASN A 227 -11.50 -3.45 23.07
C ASN A 227 -12.94 -3.93 22.82
N HIS A 228 -13.18 -4.82 21.84
CA HIS A 228 -14.47 -5.47 21.63
C HIS A 228 -14.83 -6.47 22.72
N GLY A 229 -13.85 -7.18 23.28
CA GLY A 229 -14.09 -8.21 24.32
C GLY A 229 -14.47 -7.64 25.70
N THR A 230 -14.14 -6.37 25.97
CA THR A 230 -14.40 -5.74 27.29
C THR A 230 -15.76 -5.06 27.42
N THR A 231 -16.43 -4.77 26.32
CA THR A 231 -17.77 -4.11 26.32
C THR A 231 -18.95 -5.07 26.52
N ASN A 232 -18.75 -6.38 26.37
CA ASN A 232 -19.82 -7.37 26.51
C ASN A 232 -20.03 -7.91 27.95
N ASN A 233 -19.24 -7.47 28.93
CA ASN A 233 -19.31 -8.00 30.32
C ASN A 233 -19.94 -7.05 31.34
N THR A 234 -20.54 -5.93 30.95
CA THR A 234 -21.14 -4.95 31.90
C THR A 234 -22.66 -4.80 31.82
N THR A 235 -23.38 -5.78 31.27
CA THR A 235 -24.84 -5.80 31.36
C THR A 235 -25.35 -7.16 31.81
N LYS A 236 -25.05 -7.54 33.06
CA LYS A 236 -25.81 -8.45 33.89
C LYS A 236 -25.47 -8.14 35.34
N GLY A 237 -26.27 -7.30 35.95
CA GLY A 237 -26.31 -7.01 37.37
C GLY A 237 -27.61 -6.26 37.66
#